data_8e0c036f2743e903a5fcd9611e03ecbd
#
_entry.id   8e0c036f2743e903a5fcd9611e03ecbd
#
_cell.length_a   1.000
_cell.length_b   1.000
_cell.length_c   1.000
_cell.angle_alpha   90.00
_cell.angle_beta   90.00
_cell.angle_gamma   90.00
#
_symmetry.space_group_name_H-M   'P 1'
#
loop_
_entity.id
_entity.type
_entity.pdbx_description
1 polymer ?
#
loop_
_entity_poly.entity_id
_entity_poly.type
_entity_poly.pdbx_seq_one_letter_code
_entity_poly.pdbx_strand_id
1 'polypeptide(L)'
;MNTLNKNAELNAQNLASQNLASQSSITSDIIDAKHISQSFTSDSGTTQHVLHDISFTLQEGEIVAILGRSGAGKSTFLRTMAGLIQPTEGTVKYRGRELTGPNPGVAIVFQTFALMPWLTVQDNVELGLRARGVSKEKRTELALAAIDAIGLDGFETAYPKELSGGMRQRVGIARALVLRPDALFMDEPFSALDVLTAENLRQEVLKLWSSEERDIKSVVIVTHNIEEAVQMADRVVVLGSHPGHLIADVQVDLPRPRDKHSAEFEAMVDNLYAILTGSNPEGDVEAENAESAAASDSSSAAADSVPAEQTDAEETEAAAIADMLIQKHHDAEVEAKQNEEQAESGEAKPEPVAVRLLPNATPGGMAGLLDVISEAPDGIDLADLAADLSFEIDDLFPLVDAGTMLDLLTAENGHITITPAGQEWHNADILHSKQVFARLAIEHAPLVHAIDQALSRNRNGKLRGELILDLLRSKHTDALARQQFDIAISWGRYGELFDYDADDDELTRTVETAPLNSVTR
;
A
#
# COMPACT_ATOMS: atom_id res chain seq x y z
N MET A 1 45.84 0.71 58.56
CA MET A 1 44.66 1.56 58.25
C MET A 1 44.39 1.74 56.73
N ASN A 2 45.30 1.31 55.83
CA ASN A 2 45.19 1.58 54.37
C ASN A 2 44.49 0.50 53.54
N THR A 3 44.25 -0.70 54.07
CA THR A 3 43.62 -1.81 53.33
C THR A 3 42.09 -1.84 53.47
N LEU A 4 41.56 -1.34 54.59
CA LEU A 4 40.12 -1.27 54.82
C LEU A 4 39.44 -0.17 53.98
N ASN A 5 40.13 0.94 53.70
CA ASN A 5 39.59 2.03 52.90
C ASN A 5 39.56 1.68 51.40
N LYS A 6 40.52 0.92 50.87
CA LYS A 6 40.54 0.47 49.49
C LYS A 6 39.42 -0.52 49.14
N ASN A 7 39.07 -1.40 50.10
CA ASN A 7 37.96 -2.35 49.89
C ASN A 7 36.60 -1.66 49.98
N ALA A 8 36.45 -0.61 50.74
CA ALA A 8 35.24 0.22 50.79
C ALA A 8 35.05 1.03 49.51
N GLU A 9 36.12 1.59 48.94
CA GLU A 9 36.08 2.29 47.64
C GLU A 9 35.81 1.35 46.46
N LEU A 10 36.40 0.14 46.45
CA LEU A 10 36.11 -0.89 45.42
C LEU A 10 34.66 -1.38 45.48
N ASN A 11 34.11 -1.58 46.68
CA ASN A 11 32.70 -1.96 46.85
C ASN A 11 31.75 -0.83 46.45
N ALA A 12 32.09 0.44 46.75
CA ALA A 12 31.31 1.59 46.30
C ALA A 12 31.34 1.75 44.76
N GLN A 13 32.50 1.53 44.14
CA GLN A 13 32.62 1.54 42.68
C GLN A 13 31.87 0.37 42.00
N ASN A 14 31.90 -0.85 42.58
CA ASN A 14 31.15 -1.97 42.08
C ASN A 14 29.63 -1.78 42.27
N LEU A 15 29.16 -1.22 43.38
CA LEU A 15 27.76 -0.87 43.59
C LEU A 15 27.30 0.27 42.64
N ALA A 16 28.15 1.25 42.38
CA ALA A 16 27.88 2.32 41.43
C ALA A 16 27.85 1.77 39.99
N SER A 17 28.76 0.85 39.63
CA SER A 17 28.77 0.19 38.33
C SER A 17 27.57 -0.76 38.14
N GLN A 18 27.14 -1.47 39.17
CA GLN A 18 25.92 -2.29 39.15
C GLN A 18 24.65 -1.44 39.09
N ASN A 19 24.61 -0.28 39.77
CA ASN A 19 23.50 0.67 39.63
C ASN A 19 23.49 1.39 38.27
N LEU A 20 24.66 1.68 37.67
CA LEU A 20 24.72 2.19 36.29
C LEU A 20 24.35 1.13 35.25
N ALA A 21 24.74 -0.13 35.46
CA ALA A 21 24.31 -1.24 34.60
C ALA A 21 22.81 -1.56 34.73
N SER A 22 22.23 -1.36 35.91
CA SER A 22 20.76 -1.48 36.10
C SER A 22 19.99 -0.23 35.67
N GLN A 23 20.63 0.91 35.46
CA GLN A 23 20.03 2.11 34.87
C GLN A 23 20.20 2.20 33.34
N SER A 24 21.05 1.40 32.73
CA SER A 24 21.29 1.41 31.27
C SER A 24 20.38 0.45 30.46
N SER A 25 19.33 -0.10 31.08
CA SER A 25 18.27 -0.85 30.38
C SER A 25 16.88 -0.41 30.85
N ILE A 26 16.64 0.89 30.88
CA ILE A 26 15.28 1.40 30.71
C ILE A 26 15.04 1.34 29.18
N THR A 27 14.88 0.14 28.63
CA THR A 27 14.15 -0.05 27.39
C THR A 27 12.76 0.48 27.69
N SER A 28 12.38 1.57 27.00
CA SER A 28 11.08 2.17 27.24
C SER A 28 10.04 1.31 26.52
N ASP A 29 9.61 0.21 27.18
CA ASP A 29 8.51 -0.59 26.69
C ASP A 29 7.30 0.31 26.53
N ILE A 30 6.84 0.48 25.28
CA ILE A 30 5.62 1.22 24.99
C ILE A 30 4.42 0.39 25.41
N ILE A 31 4.42 -0.90 25.04
CA ILE A 31 3.38 -1.86 25.41
C ILE A 31 4.03 -3.06 26.12
N ASP A 32 3.45 -3.49 27.22
CA ASP A 32 3.79 -4.73 27.93
C ASP A 32 2.49 -5.50 28.17
N ALA A 33 2.25 -6.55 27.37
CA ALA A 33 1.13 -7.45 27.46
C ALA A 33 1.58 -8.79 28.05
N LYS A 34 0.96 -9.23 29.14
CA LYS A 34 1.35 -10.44 29.88
C LYS A 34 0.18 -11.40 30.04
N HIS A 35 0.42 -12.65 29.63
CA HIS A 35 -0.50 -13.76 29.80
C HIS A 35 -1.91 -13.48 29.24
N ILE A 36 -1.98 -12.86 28.07
CA ILE A 36 -3.25 -12.45 27.46
C ILE A 36 -4.02 -13.66 26.97
N SER A 37 -5.19 -13.89 27.57
CA SER A 37 -6.20 -14.83 27.08
C SER A 37 -7.49 -14.08 26.81
N GLN A 38 -8.18 -14.43 25.70
CA GLN A 38 -9.44 -13.83 25.31
C GLN A 38 -10.46 -14.87 24.89
N SER A 39 -11.64 -14.79 25.50
CA SER A 39 -12.78 -15.64 25.20
C SER A 39 -14.03 -14.79 24.96
N PHE A 40 -14.87 -15.21 24.02
CA PHE A 40 -16.18 -14.60 23.76
C PHE A 40 -17.26 -15.62 24.01
N THR A 41 -18.31 -15.23 24.74
CA THR A 41 -19.47 -16.07 24.98
C THR A 41 -20.64 -15.55 24.14
N SER A 42 -21.21 -16.42 23.29
CA SER A 42 -22.39 -16.10 22.51
C SER A 42 -23.66 -16.07 23.38
N ASP A 43 -24.73 -15.44 22.87
CA ASP A 43 -26.04 -15.44 23.55
C ASP A 43 -26.60 -16.85 23.78
N SER A 44 -26.17 -17.83 22.99
CA SER A 44 -26.49 -19.25 23.17
C SER A 44 -25.72 -19.95 24.31
N GLY A 45 -24.81 -19.22 24.99
CA GLY A 45 -23.97 -19.75 26.07
C GLY A 45 -22.73 -20.52 25.60
N THR A 46 -22.43 -20.56 24.31
CA THR A 46 -21.22 -21.19 23.78
C THR A 46 -20.03 -20.24 23.95
N THR A 47 -18.98 -20.71 24.64
CA THR A 47 -17.74 -19.92 24.82
C THR A 47 -16.71 -20.33 23.76
N GLN A 48 -16.20 -19.37 23.00
CA GLN A 48 -15.12 -19.51 22.04
C GLN A 48 -13.85 -18.90 22.60
N HIS A 49 -12.81 -19.72 22.76
CA HIS A 49 -11.47 -19.24 23.13
C HIS A 49 -10.75 -18.77 21.88
N VAL A 50 -10.41 -17.48 21.83
CA VAL A 50 -9.78 -16.85 20.67
C VAL A 50 -8.28 -16.70 20.87
N LEU A 51 -7.84 -16.28 22.07
CA LEU A 51 -6.42 -16.15 22.44
C LEU A 51 -6.13 -16.94 23.72
N HIS A 52 -4.93 -17.50 23.79
CA HIS A 52 -4.47 -18.26 24.94
C HIS A 52 -3.03 -17.93 25.31
N ASP A 53 -2.82 -17.37 26.49
CA ASP A 53 -1.54 -17.14 27.16
C ASP A 53 -0.46 -16.47 26.30
N ILE A 54 -0.81 -15.35 25.61
CA ILE A 54 0.12 -14.60 24.79
C ILE A 54 0.80 -13.53 25.64
N SER A 55 2.14 -13.52 25.63
CA SER A 55 2.94 -12.43 26.21
C SER A 55 3.72 -11.73 25.10
N PHE A 56 3.74 -10.39 25.15
CA PHE A 56 4.31 -9.55 24.11
C PHE A 56 4.77 -8.21 24.66
N THR A 57 5.90 -7.71 24.18
CA THR A 57 6.39 -6.36 24.48
C THR A 57 6.63 -5.61 23.20
N LEU A 58 6.30 -4.31 23.15
CA LEU A 58 6.64 -3.39 22.06
C LEU A 58 7.63 -2.35 22.60
N GLN A 59 8.80 -2.29 22.00
CA GLN A 59 9.84 -1.33 22.38
C GLN A 59 9.77 -0.05 21.53
N GLU A 60 10.32 1.03 22.06
CA GLU A 60 10.45 2.27 21.29
C GLU A 60 11.50 2.09 20.19
N GLY A 61 11.16 2.43 18.95
CA GLY A 61 12.06 2.36 17.80
C GLY A 61 11.98 1.06 17.01
N GLU A 62 11.02 0.16 17.28
CA GLU A 62 10.88 -1.08 16.51
C GLU A 62 9.60 -1.12 15.66
N ILE A 63 9.67 -1.83 14.55
CA ILE A 63 8.52 -2.31 13.77
C ILE A 63 8.35 -3.80 14.06
N VAL A 64 7.17 -4.21 14.54
CA VAL A 64 6.86 -5.61 14.81
C VAL A 64 5.73 -6.08 13.90
N ALA A 65 5.93 -7.20 13.20
CA ALA A 65 4.86 -7.86 12.48
C ALA A 65 4.26 -8.99 13.31
N ILE A 66 2.92 -9.04 13.40
CA ILE A 66 2.16 -10.16 13.94
C ILE A 66 1.69 -11.00 12.76
N LEU A 67 2.35 -12.13 12.54
CA LEU A 67 2.11 -13.03 11.42
C LEU A 67 1.29 -14.25 11.88
N GLY A 68 0.39 -14.72 11.04
CA GLY A 68 -0.39 -15.93 11.33
C GLY A 68 -1.54 -16.14 10.35
N ARG A 69 -2.05 -17.35 10.27
CA ARG A 69 -3.16 -17.71 9.39
C ARG A 69 -4.43 -16.89 9.71
N SER A 70 -5.37 -16.84 8.74
CA SER A 70 -6.68 -16.27 9.00
C SER A 70 -7.35 -17.00 10.17
N GLY A 71 -8.01 -16.26 11.07
CA GLY A 71 -8.62 -16.83 12.28
C GLY A 71 -7.66 -17.10 13.45
N ALA A 72 -6.35 -16.78 13.35
CA ALA A 72 -5.39 -16.93 14.45
C ALA A 72 -5.59 -15.91 15.60
N GLY A 73 -6.59 -15.04 15.54
CA GLY A 73 -6.85 -14.05 16.59
C GLY A 73 -5.99 -12.78 16.51
N LYS A 74 -5.24 -12.56 15.43
CA LYS A 74 -4.33 -11.41 15.25
C LYS A 74 -5.00 -10.06 15.51
N SER A 75 -6.13 -9.79 14.85
CA SER A 75 -6.89 -8.54 15.03
C SER A 75 -7.48 -8.41 16.44
N THR A 76 -7.87 -9.52 17.07
CA THR A 76 -8.33 -9.53 18.47
C THR A 76 -7.18 -9.15 19.39
N PHE A 77 -5.99 -9.72 19.19
CA PHE A 77 -4.80 -9.41 19.97
C PHE A 77 -4.38 -7.93 19.78
N LEU A 78 -4.36 -7.43 18.54
CA LEU A 78 -4.08 -6.03 18.25
C LEU A 78 -5.05 -5.09 19.00
N ARG A 79 -6.36 -5.38 18.94
CA ARG A 79 -7.40 -4.58 19.63
C ARG A 79 -7.30 -4.69 21.15
N THR A 80 -6.86 -5.81 21.67
CA THR A 80 -6.59 -5.98 23.12
C THR A 80 -5.42 -5.10 23.57
N MET A 81 -4.31 -5.07 22.82
CA MET A 81 -3.17 -4.18 23.11
C MET A 81 -3.53 -2.71 22.96
N ALA A 82 -4.45 -2.39 22.07
CA ALA A 82 -4.98 -1.02 21.91
C ALA A 82 -6.00 -0.65 23.01
N GLY A 83 -6.36 -1.56 23.92
CA GLY A 83 -7.33 -1.31 24.98
C GLY A 83 -8.78 -1.20 24.52
N LEU A 84 -9.08 -1.61 23.27
CA LEU A 84 -10.45 -1.66 22.74
C LEU A 84 -11.20 -2.91 23.20
N ILE A 85 -10.47 -3.97 23.53
CA ILE A 85 -10.98 -5.20 24.12
C ILE A 85 -10.25 -5.41 25.44
N GLN A 86 -10.98 -5.60 26.53
CA GLN A 86 -10.39 -5.99 27.80
C GLN A 86 -10.11 -7.50 27.75
N PRO A 87 -8.90 -7.97 28.06
CA PRO A 87 -8.59 -9.39 28.05
C PRO A 87 -9.41 -10.11 29.14
N THR A 88 -9.78 -11.36 28.86
CA THR A 88 -10.45 -12.23 29.86
C THR A 88 -9.50 -12.59 30.99
N GLU A 89 -8.20 -12.79 30.66
CA GLU A 89 -7.11 -13.02 31.60
C GLU A 89 -5.85 -12.28 31.12
N GLY A 90 -4.98 -11.95 32.05
CA GLY A 90 -3.75 -11.21 31.79
C GLY A 90 -3.90 -9.70 31.95
N THR A 91 -2.85 -8.97 31.63
CA THR A 91 -2.80 -7.51 31.75
C THR A 91 -2.07 -6.87 30.59
N VAL A 92 -2.53 -5.70 30.16
CA VAL A 92 -1.85 -4.86 29.18
C VAL A 92 -1.42 -3.57 29.88
N LYS A 93 -0.16 -3.19 29.73
CA LYS A 93 0.38 -1.92 30.23
C LYS A 93 0.87 -1.05 29.08
N TYR A 94 0.59 0.23 29.19
CA TYR A 94 1.15 1.26 28.35
C TYR A 94 2.11 2.13 29.17
N ARG A 95 3.38 2.18 28.76
CA ARG A 95 4.45 2.88 29.49
C ARG A 95 4.44 2.56 31.00
N GLY A 96 4.32 1.26 31.31
CA GLY A 96 4.30 0.74 32.69
C GLY A 96 3.00 0.94 33.47
N ARG A 97 1.98 1.59 32.89
CA ARG A 97 0.65 1.80 33.52
C ARG A 97 -0.37 0.83 32.92
N GLU A 98 -1.10 0.13 33.75
CA GLU A 98 -2.14 -0.80 33.33
C GLU A 98 -3.27 -0.07 32.59
N LEU A 99 -3.72 -0.66 31.47
CA LEU A 99 -4.79 -0.14 30.64
C LEU A 99 -6.13 -0.65 31.16
N THR A 100 -7.05 0.29 31.43
CA THR A 100 -8.45 0.00 31.80
C THR A 100 -9.44 0.47 30.72
N GLY A 101 -8.95 0.90 29.56
CA GLY A 101 -9.73 1.42 28.43
C GLY A 101 -8.83 1.70 27.24
N PRO A 102 -9.29 2.48 26.23
CA PRO A 102 -8.53 2.80 25.04
C PRO A 102 -7.16 3.39 25.35
N ASN A 103 -6.14 2.89 24.64
CA ASN A 103 -4.76 3.33 24.83
C ASN A 103 -4.55 4.74 24.24
N PRO A 104 -4.19 5.75 25.05
CA PRO A 104 -4.06 7.13 24.56
C PRO A 104 -2.85 7.35 23.64
N GLY A 105 -1.86 6.46 23.67
CA GLY A 105 -0.65 6.55 22.85
C GLY A 105 -0.69 5.69 21.58
N VAL A 106 -1.80 5.00 21.30
CA VAL A 106 -1.94 4.14 20.13
C VAL A 106 -2.97 4.73 19.17
N ALA A 107 -2.66 4.71 17.89
CA ALA A 107 -3.64 4.92 16.81
C ALA A 107 -3.74 3.64 15.96
N ILE A 108 -4.94 3.37 15.43
CA ILE A 108 -5.21 2.15 14.66
C ILE A 108 -5.61 2.50 13.24
N VAL A 109 -4.99 1.80 12.28
CA VAL A 109 -5.41 1.72 10.88
C VAL A 109 -6.13 0.39 10.70
N PHE A 110 -7.40 0.44 10.32
CA PHE A 110 -8.25 -0.75 10.18
C PHE A 110 -8.19 -1.32 8.77
N GLN A 111 -8.35 -2.61 8.64
CA GLN A 111 -8.41 -3.33 7.36
C GLN A 111 -9.49 -2.78 6.40
N THR A 112 -10.66 -2.42 6.92
CA THR A 112 -11.79 -1.88 6.15
C THR A 112 -11.80 -0.36 6.07
N PHE A 113 -10.64 0.30 6.25
CA PHE A 113 -10.44 1.75 6.29
C PHE A 113 -11.19 2.46 7.43
N ALA A 114 -12.39 2.00 7.81
CA ALA A 114 -13.27 2.55 8.84
C ALA A 114 -13.47 4.09 8.70
N LEU A 115 -13.59 4.58 7.47
CA LEU A 115 -13.91 5.97 7.20
C LEU A 115 -15.39 6.22 7.43
N MET A 116 -15.71 7.41 7.95
CA MET A 116 -17.10 7.87 8.06
C MET A 116 -17.57 8.31 6.66
N PRO A 117 -18.52 7.60 6.02
CA PRO A 117 -18.86 7.85 4.62
C PRO A 117 -19.54 9.19 4.36
N TRP A 118 -20.07 9.83 5.39
CA TRP A 118 -20.70 11.15 5.36
C TRP A 118 -19.75 12.30 5.72
N LEU A 119 -18.48 12.03 5.95
CA LEU A 119 -17.45 13.04 6.23
C LEU A 119 -16.49 13.10 5.04
N THR A 120 -16.01 14.31 4.74
CA THR A 120 -14.94 14.52 3.76
C THR A 120 -13.63 13.87 4.21
N VAL A 121 -12.63 13.83 3.35
CA VAL A 121 -11.25 13.40 3.69
C VAL A 121 -10.73 14.21 4.87
N GLN A 122 -10.79 15.54 4.79
CA GLN A 122 -10.35 16.42 5.85
C GLN A 122 -11.10 16.16 7.16
N ASP A 123 -12.42 16.07 7.14
CA ASP A 123 -13.22 15.81 8.33
C ASP A 123 -12.93 14.44 8.95
N ASN A 124 -12.67 13.41 8.12
CA ASN A 124 -12.24 12.09 8.60
C ASN A 124 -10.88 12.18 9.32
N VAL A 125 -9.91 12.91 8.76
CA VAL A 125 -8.59 13.10 9.38
C VAL A 125 -8.71 13.94 10.66
N GLU A 126 -9.52 15.00 10.68
CA GLU A 126 -9.75 15.85 11.85
C GLU A 126 -10.46 15.16 13.01
N LEU A 127 -11.14 14.02 12.78
CA LEU A 127 -12.06 13.39 13.74
C LEU A 127 -11.43 13.16 15.12
N GLY A 128 -10.23 12.60 15.17
CA GLY A 128 -9.51 12.34 16.41
C GLY A 128 -9.06 13.62 17.13
N LEU A 129 -8.62 14.63 16.38
CA LEU A 129 -8.25 15.95 16.92
C LEU A 129 -9.48 16.66 17.50
N ARG A 130 -10.63 16.55 16.81
CA ARG A 130 -11.91 17.08 17.28
C ARG A 130 -12.32 16.43 18.60
N ALA A 131 -12.19 15.10 18.71
CA ALA A 131 -12.47 14.38 19.95
C ALA A 131 -11.56 14.80 21.12
N ARG A 132 -10.30 15.19 20.81
CA ARG A 132 -9.34 15.75 21.80
C ARG A 132 -9.57 17.22 22.13
N GLY A 133 -10.57 17.89 21.54
CA GLY A 133 -10.91 19.29 21.81
C GLY A 133 -9.94 20.31 21.18
N VAL A 134 -9.18 19.94 20.16
CA VAL A 134 -8.29 20.84 19.40
C VAL A 134 -9.12 21.89 18.68
N SER A 135 -8.68 23.17 18.69
CA SER A 135 -9.40 24.26 18.01
C SER A 135 -9.51 24.02 16.50
N LYS A 136 -10.53 24.59 15.85
CA LYS A 136 -10.80 24.37 14.43
C LYS A 136 -9.60 24.77 13.57
N GLU A 137 -9.02 25.94 13.81
CA GLU A 137 -7.90 26.47 13.06
C GLU A 137 -6.70 25.53 13.13
N LYS A 138 -6.37 25.03 14.33
CA LYS A 138 -5.21 24.16 14.52
C LYS A 138 -5.43 22.74 13.98
N ARG A 139 -6.65 22.19 14.10
CA ARG A 139 -6.92 20.86 13.55
C ARG A 139 -6.95 20.87 12.02
N THR A 140 -7.46 21.95 11.38
CA THR A 140 -7.41 22.11 9.92
C THR A 140 -5.97 22.18 9.43
N GLU A 141 -5.11 23.00 10.06
CA GLU A 141 -3.67 23.05 9.73
C GLU A 141 -3.01 21.66 9.82
N LEU A 142 -3.25 20.93 10.93
CA LEU A 142 -2.65 19.62 11.14
C LEU A 142 -3.21 18.55 10.18
N ALA A 143 -4.52 18.61 9.87
CA ALA A 143 -5.13 17.68 8.94
C ALA A 143 -4.63 17.88 7.51
N LEU A 144 -4.53 19.12 7.04
CA LEU A 144 -3.97 19.44 5.72
C LEU A 144 -2.53 18.95 5.60
N ALA A 145 -1.68 19.21 6.60
CA ALA A 145 -0.32 18.70 6.61
C ALA A 145 -0.24 17.16 6.60
N ALA A 146 -1.17 16.47 7.31
CA ALA A 146 -1.21 15.01 7.29
C ALA A 146 -1.73 14.44 5.96
N ILE A 147 -2.66 15.14 5.28
CA ILE A 147 -3.19 14.78 3.96
C ILE A 147 -2.11 14.96 2.89
N ASP A 148 -1.36 16.05 2.94
CA ASP A 148 -0.23 16.32 2.07
C ASP A 148 0.88 15.25 2.23
N ALA A 149 1.24 14.93 3.47
CA ALA A 149 2.28 13.94 3.79
C ALA A 149 2.00 12.53 3.23
N ILE A 150 0.73 12.20 2.90
CA ILE A 150 0.33 10.92 2.31
C ILE A 150 -0.08 11.05 0.83
N GLY A 151 0.24 12.18 0.18
CA GLY A 151 -0.02 12.42 -1.24
C GLY A 151 -1.51 12.46 -1.62
N LEU A 152 -2.38 13.00 -0.74
CA LEU A 152 -3.81 13.23 -1.00
C LEU A 152 -4.18 14.71 -1.01
N ASP A 153 -3.23 15.61 -1.18
CA ASP A 153 -3.49 17.01 -1.43
C ASP A 153 -4.41 17.19 -2.67
N GLY A 154 -5.39 18.11 -2.58
CA GLY A 154 -6.46 18.28 -3.57
C GLY A 154 -7.68 17.36 -3.37
N PHE A 155 -7.65 16.41 -2.43
CA PHE A 155 -8.80 15.54 -2.12
C PHE A 155 -9.46 15.85 -0.76
N GLU A 156 -9.16 16.99 -0.15
CA GLU A 156 -9.61 17.36 1.19
C GLU A 156 -11.13 17.39 1.31
N THR A 157 -11.81 17.83 0.26
CA THR A 157 -13.27 17.96 0.18
C THR A 157 -13.96 16.72 -0.34
N ALA A 158 -13.22 15.75 -0.89
CA ALA A 158 -13.78 14.51 -1.43
C ALA A 158 -14.36 13.61 -0.32
N TYR A 159 -15.40 12.85 -0.65
CA TYR A 159 -15.99 11.85 0.23
C TYR A 159 -15.38 10.46 -0.01
N PRO A 160 -15.40 9.53 0.98
CA PRO A 160 -14.84 8.19 0.83
C PRO A 160 -15.34 7.40 -0.40
N LYS A 161 -16.58 7.62 -0.83
CA LYS A 161 -17.16 6.98 -2.03
C LYS A 161 -16.47 7.39 -3.33
N GLU A 162 -15.80 8.53 -3.34
CA GLU A 162 -15.13 9.15 -4.49
C GLU A 162 -13.65 8.78 -4.58
N LEU A 163 -13.17 7.99 -3.62
CA LEU A 163 -11.76 7.59 -3.51
C LEU A 163 -11.56 6.14 -3.96
N SER A 164 -10.39 5.85 -4.54
CA SER A 164 -9.94 4.48 -4.76
C SER A 164 -9.69 3.74 -3.43
N GLY A 165 -9.51 2.43 -3.47
CA GLY A 165 -9.15 1.62 -2.30
C GLY A 165 -7.88 2.14 -1.60
N GLY A 166 -6.82 2.37 -2.38
CA GLY A 166 -5.56 2.92 -1.89
C GLY A 166 -5.69 4.31 -1.27
N MET A 167 -6.45 5.21 -1.91
CA MET A 167 -6.71 6.53 -1.35
C MET A 167 -7.47 6.45 -0.02
N ARG A 168 -8.49 5.58 0.09
CA ARG A 168 -9.19 5.37 1.37
C ARG A 168 -8.25 4.87 2.47
N GLN A 169 -7.31 3.98 2.12
CA GLN A 169 -6.32 3.48 3.08
C GLN A 169 -5.39 4.61 3.52
N ARG A 170 -4.90 5.43 2.60
CA ARG A 170 -4.09 6.62 2.91
C ARG A 170 -4.82 7.58 3.85
N VAL A 171 -6.11 7.86 3.62
CA VAL A 171 -6.93 8.67 4.56
C VAL A 171 -6.97 8.03 5.96
N GLY A 172 -7.11 6.70 6.05
CA GLY A 172 -7.05 5.97 7.31
C GLY A 172 -5.72 6.15 8.04
N ILE A 173 -4.61 6.14 7.29
CA ILE A 173 -3.26 6.39 7.81
C ILE A 173 -3.11 7.85 8.26
N ALA A 174 -3.50 8.85 7.43
CA ALA A 174 -3.45 10.26 7.82
C ALA A 174 -4.25 10.54 9.10
N ARG A 175 -5.45 9.95 9.21
CA ARG A 175 -6.27 10.03 10.42
C ARG A 175 -5.58 9.49 11.67
N ALA A 176 -4.76 8.46 11.52
CA ALA A 176 -3.96 7.90 12.61
C ALA A 176 -2.75 8.78 12.94
N LEU A 177 -2.01 9.23 11.91
CA LEU A 177 -0.80 10.02 12.02
C LEU A 177 -1.02 11.41 12.64
N VAL A 178 -2.11 12.08 12.27
CA VAL A 178 -2.42 13.43 12.77
C VAL A 178 -2.50 13.51 14.29
N LEU A 179 -2.73 12.37 14.95
CA LEU A 179 -2.78 12.24 16.41
C LEU A 179 -1.38 12.15 17.05
N ARG A 180 -0.31 11.99 16.26
CA ARG A 180 1.08 11.78 16.71
C ARG A 180 1.16 10.69 17.77
N PRO A 181 0.80 9.44 17.45
CA PRO A 181 0.78 8.36 18.40
C PRO A 181 2.19 7.88 18.76
N ASP A 182 2.38 7.35 19.96
CA ASP A 182 3.63 6.64 20.31
C ASP A 182 3.77 5.34 19.49
N ALA A 183 2.65 4.65 19.21
CA ALA A 183 2.64 3.45 18.38
C ALA A 183 1.49 3.49 17.36
N LEU A 184 1.81 3.14 16.11
CA LEU A 184 0.85 2.94 15.03
C LEU A 184 0.55 1.44 14.90
N PHE A 185 -0.71 1.08 15.07
CA PHE A 185 -1.20 -0.29 14.90
C PHE A 185 -1.93 -0.41 13.57
N MET A 186 -1.55 -1.38 12.74
CA MET A 186 -2.13 -1.58 11.42
C MET A 186 -2.67 -3.01 11.29
N ASP A 187 -3.98 -3.14 11.05
CA ASP A 187 -4.68 -4.43 10.91
C ASP A 187 -4.84 -4.75 9.42
N GLU A 188 -3.97 -5.58 8.85
CA GLU A 188 -3.90 -5.97 7.44
C GLU A 188 -3.98 -4.76 6.48
N PRO A 189 -3.09 -3.75 6.62
CA PRO A 189 -3.25 -2.45 5.99
C PRO A 189 -3.13 -2.47 4.46
N PHE A 190 -2.53 -3.51 3.88
CA PHE A 190 -2.25 -3.57 2.45
C PHE A 190 -3.08 -4.63 1.70
N SER A 191 -3.84 -5.47 2.42
CA SER A 191 -4.54 -6.63 1.86
C SER A 191 -5.65 -6.30 0.85
N ALA A 192 -6.21 -5.08 0.91
CA ALA A 192 -7.28 -4.62 0.02
C ALA A 192 -6.78 -3.74 -1.13
N LEU A 193 -5.46 -3.67 -1.33
CA LEU A 193 -4.81 -2.81 -2.33
C LEU A 193 -4.22 -3.66 -3.45
N ASP A 194 -4.16 -3.09 -4.64
CA ASP A 194 -3.31 -3.62 -5.71
C ASP A 194 -1.84 -3.57 -5.30
N VAL A 195 -1.01 -4.40 -5.91
CA VAL A 195 0.37 -4.64 -5.47
C VAL A 195 1.21 -3.36 -5.52
N LEU A 196 1.09 -2.54 -6.59
CA LEU A 196 1.86 -1.30 -6.72
C LEU A 196 1.44 -0.25 -5.68
N THR A 197 0.14 -0.08 -5.48
CA THR A 197 -0.36 0.82 -4.43
C THR A 197 0.07 0.35 -3.04
N ALA A 198 0.07 -0.97 -2.81
CA ALA A 198 0.54 -1.56 -1.55
C ALA A 198 2.04 -1.33 -1.34
N GLU A 199 2.88 -1.52 -2.39
CA GLU A 199 4.32 -1.29 -2.31
C GLU A 199 4.64 0.17 -2.01
N ASN A 200 4.05 1.11 -2.77
CA ASN A 200 4.22 2.55 -2.53
C ASN A 200 3.83 2.94 -1.11
N LEU A 201 2.69 2.43 -0.63
CA LEU A 201 2.22 2.74 0.71
C LEU A 201 3.14 2.16 1.80
N ARG A 202 3.72 0.96 1.59
CA ARG A 202 4.75 0.39 2.48
C ARG A 202 5.98 1.29 2.56
N GLN A 203 6.47 1.76 1.41
CA GLN A 203 7.61 2.69 1.36
C GLN A 203 7.30 4.02 2.04
N GLU A 204 6.09 4.58 1.85
CA GLU A 204 5.65 5.79 2.55
C GLU A 204 5.63 5.60 4.07
N VAL A 205 5.06 4.49 4.56
CA VAL A 205 5.05 4.18 6.01
C VAL A 205 6.47 4.05 6.55
N LEU A 206 7.38 3.39 5.82
CA LEU A 206 8.79 3.26 6.21
C LEU A 206 9.51 4.61 6.19
N LYS A 207 9.27 5.47 5.20
CA LYS A 207 9.80 6.84 5.13
C LYS A 207 9.33 7.68 6.33
N LEU A 208 8.04 7.66 6.64
CA LEU A 208 7.46 8.37 7.79
C LEU A 208 8.04 7.88 9.13
N TRP A 209 8.25 6.56 9.27
CA TRP A 209 8.85 5.99 10.47
C TRP A 209 10.35 6.32 10.61
N SER A 210 11.09 6.36 9.50
CA SER A 210 12.55 6.62 9.49
C SER A 210 12.91 8.11 9.52
N SER A 211 11.94 9.03 9.41
CA SER A 211 12.17 10.47 9.41
C SER A 211 12.81 10.95 10.73
N GLU A 212 13.66 11.99 10.65
CA GLU A 212 14.32 12.54 11.84
C GLU A 212 13.32 13.13 12.87
N GLU A 213 12.18 13.61 12.41
CA GLU A 213 11.11 14.17 13.24
C GLU A 213 10.25 13.12 13.94
N ARG A 214 10.45 11.84 13.67
CA ARG A 214 9.78 10.64 14.21
C ARG A 214 8.43 10.93 14.89
N ASP A 215 7.43 11.23 14.08
CA ASP A 215 6.06 11.41 14.58
C ASP A 215 5.46 10.08 15.10
N ILE A 216 6.04 8.93 14.68
CA ILE A 216 5.70 7.58 15.14
C ILE A 216 6.95 6.96 15.77
N LYS A 217 6.83 6.45 17.00
CA LYS A 217 7.95 5.81 17.66
C LYS A 217 8.06 4.34 17.34
N SER A 218 6.94 3.62 17.21
CA SER A 218 6.93 2.20 16.89
C SER A 218 5.71 1.83 16.07
N VAL A 219 5.80 0.71 15.34
CA VAL A 219 4.73 0.22 14.47
C VAL A 219 4.45 -1.25 14.79
N VAL A 220 3.18 -1.62 14.84
CA VAL A 220 2.74 -3.03 14.88
C VAL A 220 1.88 -3.28 13.64
N ILE A 221 2.29 -4.25 12.84
CA ILE A 221 1.59 -4.63 11.60
C ILE A 221 1.03 -6.04 11.79
N VAL A 222 -0.26 -6.20 11.64
CA VAL A 222 -0.89 -7.51 11.51
C VAL A 222 -0.95 -7.86 10.03
N THR A 223 -0.41 -9.02 9.67
CA THR A 223 -0.45 -9.52 8.30
C THR A 223 -0.53 -11.04 8.25
N HIS A 224 -0.94 -11.58 7.11
CA HIS A 224 -0.82 -12.98 6.77
C HIS A 224 0.23 -13.23 5.67
N ASN A 225 0.83 -12.15 5.12
CA ASN A 225 1.87 -12.21 4.09
C ASN A 225 3.26 -12.21 4.75
N ILE A 226 4.03 -13.28 4.49
CA ILE A 226 5.35 -13.49 5.08
C ILE A 226 6.37 -12.46 4.53
N GLU A 227 6.35 -12.22 3.22
CA GLU A 227 7.27 -11.28 2.58
C GLU A 227 7.06 -9.85 3.10
N GLU A 228 5.80 -9.44 3.26
CA GLU A 228 5.46 -8.15 3.89
C GLU A 228 6.03 -8.04 5.30
N ALA A 229 5.89 -9.10 6.11
CA ALA A 229 6.46 -9.13 7.45
C ALA A 229 7.99 -9.01 7.43
N VAL A 230 8.66 -9.77 6.54
CA VAL A 230 10.12 -9.70 6.39
C VAL A 230 10.56 -8.35 5.84
N GLN A 231 9.84 -7.77 4.89
CA GLN A 231 10.19 -6.49 4.27
C GLN A 231 10.13 -5.33 5.27
N MET A 232 9.13 -5.31 6.15
CA MET A 232 8.85 -4.15 7.00
C MET A 232 9.37 -4.28 8.43
N ALA A 233 9.29 -5.47 9.04
CA ALA A 233 9.46 -5.60 10.48
C ALA A 233 10.91 -5.84 10.93
N ASP A 234 11.28 -5.34 12.10
CA ASP A 234 12.52 -5.69 12.79
C ASP A 234 12.37 -7.02 13.55
N ARG A 235 11.13 -7.39 13.86
CA ARG A 235 10.77 -8.60 14.60
C ARG A 235 9.42 -9.13 14.13
N VAL A 236 9.32 -10.45 13.98
CA VAL A 236 8.10 -11.14 13.56
C VAL A 236 7.62 -12.06 14.67
N VAL A 237 6.43 -11.79 15.17
CA VAL A 237 5.73 -12.60 16.17
C VAL A 237 4.74 -13.51 15.45
N VAL A 238 4.98 -14.82 15.48
CA VAL A 238 4.16 -15.81 14.77
C VAL A 238 3.10 -16.37 15.70
N LEU A 239 1.83 -16.23 15.29
CA LEU A 239 0.69 -16.76 16.04
C LEU A 239 0.13 -18.03 15.40
N GLY A 240 -0.05 -19.06 16.21
CA GLY A 240 -0.86 -20.25 15.91
C GLY A 240 -2.35 -19.96 16.00
N SER A 241 -3.17 -20.95 15.63
CA SER A 241 -4.63 -20.85 15.64
C SER A 241 -5.29 -21.93 16.49
N HIS A 242 -6.53 -21.67 16.94
CA HIS A 242 -7.46 -22.58 17.62
C HIS A 242 -7.04 -23.10 19.01
N PRO A 243 -6.87 -22.26 20.03
CA PRO A 243 -6.89 -20.80 20.07
C PRO A 243 -5.57 -20.18 19.60
N GLY A 244 -5.59 -18.87 19.34
CA GLY A 244 -4.38 -18.11 19.01
C GLY A 244 -3.39 -18.17 20.17
N HIS A 245 -2.15 -18.55 19.89
CA HIS A 245 -1.06 -18.66 20.86
C HIS A 245 0.27 -18.30 20.18
N LEU A 246 1.28 -17.94 20.96
CA LEU A 246 2.60 -17.62 20.44
C LEU A 246 3.30 -18.91 19.99
N ILE A 247 3.71 -18.99 18.72
CA ILE A 247 4.54 -20.07 18.18
C ILE A 247 6.01 -19.67 18.22
N ALA A 248 6.34 -18.47 17.73
CA ALA A 248 7.71 -17.99 17.65
C ALA A 248 7.76 -16.46 17.74
N ASP A 249 8.91 -15.96 18.15
CA ASP A 249 9.29 -14.54 18.15
C ASP A 249 10.67 -14.45 17.48
N VAL A 250 10.70 -13.97 16.24
CA VAL A 250 11.87 -14.04 15.33
C VAL A 250 12.40 -12.65 15.05
N GLN A 251 13.68 -12.40 15.29
CA GLN A 251 14.36 -11.16 14.90
C GLN A 251 14.70 -11.19 13.41
N VAL A 252 14.51 -10.06 12.73
CA VAL A 252 14.84 -9.88 11.30
C VAL A 252 16.08 -8.99 11.21
N ASP A 253 17.26 -9.61 11.27
CA ASP A 253 18.56 -8.93 11.28
C ASP A 253 19.00 -8.53 9.85
N LEU A 254 18.07 -8.07 9.01
CA LEU A 254 18.34 -7.62 7.64
C LEU A 254 18.38 -6.09 7.60
N PRO A 255 19.44 -5.47 7.04
CA PRO A 255 19.52 -4.01 6.90
C PRO A 255 18.45 -3.49 5.93
N ARG A 256 17.99 -2.25 6.15
CA ARG A 256 17.10 -1.54 5.22
C ARG A 256 17.91 -0.61 4.29
N PRO A 257 17.52 -0.42 3.02
CA PRO A 257 16.40 -1.09 2.32
C PRO A 257 16.68 -2.58 2.09
N ARG A 258 15.64 -3.43 2.20
CA ARG A 258 15.74 -4.87 2.04
C ARG A 258 15.49 -5.26 0.59
N ASP A 259 16.44 -5.99 0.01
CA ASP A 259 16.31 -6.56 -1.32
C ASP A 259 15.56 -7.90 -1.23
N LYS A 260 14.41 -7.99 -1.88
CA LYS A 260 13.54 -9.18 -1.88
C LYS A 260 14.20 -10.39 -2.57
N HIS A 261 15.14 -10.13 -3.47
CA HIS A 261 15.85 -11.18 -4.24
C HIS A 261 17.18 -11.59 -3.58
N SER A 262 17.50 -11.06 -2.41
CA SER A 262 18.69 -11.49 -1.69
C SER A 262 18.49 -12.87 -1.04
N ALA A 263 19.52 -13.70 -1.06
CA ALA A 263 19.47 -15.04 -0.45
C ALA A 263 19.14 -14.99 1.05
N GLU A 264 19.52 -13.92 1.74
CA GLU A 264 19.21 -13.71 3.15
C GLU A 264 17.73 -13.39 3.38
N PHE A 265 17.10 -12.65 2.46
CA PHE A 265 15.67 -12.37 2.51
C PHE A 265 14.87 -13.65 2.25
N GLU A 266 15.17 -14.38 1.18
CA GLU A 266 14.54 -15.66 0.84
C GLU A 266 14.66 -16.66 1.99
N ALA A 267 15.86 -16.83 2.57
CA ALA A 267 16.08 -17.72 3.70
C ALA A 267 15.24 -17.33 4.93
N MET A 268 15.01 -16.04 5.17
CA MET A 268 14.13 -15.57 6.26
C MET A 268 12.66 -15.89 5.97
N VAL A 269 12.22 -15.71 4.72
CA VAL A 269 10.86 -16.08 4.27
C VAL A 269 10.63 -17.58 4.44
N ASP A 270 11.56 -18.42 3.98
CA ASP A 270 11.50 -19.88 4.12
C ASP A 270 11.44 -20.31 5.59
N ASN A 271 12.26 -19.70 6.44
CA ASN A 271 12.24 -19.97 7.87
C ASN A 271 10.88 -19.67 8.50
N LEU A 272 10.31 -18.50 8.22
CA LEU A 272 8.98 -18.13 8.73
C LEU A 272 7.87 -19.03 8.15
N TYR A 273 7.98 -19.44 6.88
CA TYR A 273 7.07 -20.39 6.26
C TYR A 273 7.13 -21.74 6.96
N ALA A 274 8.33 -22.29 7.25
CA ALA A 274 8.52 -23.52 7.97
C ALA A 274 7.89 -23.46 9.39
N ILE A 275 8.11 -22.34 10.10
CA ILE A 275 7.49 -22.11 11.43
C ILE A 275 5.95 -22.12 11.34
N LEU A 276 5.36 -21.43 10.35
CA LEU A 276 3.91 -21.33 10.15
C LEU A 276 3.24 -22.64 9.74
N THR A 277 3.97 -23.48 8.99
CA THR A 277 3.46 -24.78 8.51
C THR A 277 3.73 -25.92 9.46
N GLY A 278 4.64 -25.72 10.42
CA GLY A 278 5.14 -26.77 11.31
C GLY A 278 6.07 -27.76 10.61
N SER A 279 6.54 -27.44 9.39
CA SER A 279 7.53 -28.20 8.64
C SER A 279 8.90 -27.89 9.23
N ASN A 280 9.62 -28.91 9.69
CA ASN A 280 10.97 -28.75 10.22
C ASN A 280 11.95 -29.02 9.07
N PRO A 281 12.66 -28.05 8.50
CA PRO A 281 13.55 -28.28 7.36
C PRO A 281 14.71 -29.26 7.67
N GLU A 282 14.99 -29.52 8.95
CA GLU A 282 15.96 -30.52 9.39
C GLU A 282 15.35 -31.94 9.60
N GLY A 283 14.00 -32.04 9.69
CA GLY A 283 13.31 -33.32 9.96
C GLY A 283 12.86 -34.06 8.69
N ASP A 284 12.55 -33.31 7.62
CA ASP A 284 12.02 -33.92 6.40
C ASP A 284 13.11 -34.61 5.56
N VAL A 285 14.38 -34.20 5.69
CA VAL A 285 15.53 -34.87 5.03
C VAL A 285 15.80 -36.23 5.68
N GLU A 286 15.54 -36.42 6.98
CA GLU A 286 15.66 -37.73 7.65
C GLU A 286 14.44 -38.63 7.41
N ALA A 287 13.26 -38.06 7.21
CA ALA A 287 12.04 -38.82 6.91
C ALA A 287 12.03 -39.34 5.47
N GLU A 288 12.46 -38.54 4.48
CA GLU A 288 12.64 -39.00 3.10
C GLU A 288 13.73 -40.06 2.96
N ASN A 289 14.82 -39.95 3.74
CA ASN A 289 15.88 -41.00 3.78
C ASN A 289 15.43 -42.25 4.52
N ALA A 290 14.47 -42.18 5.45
CA ALA A 290 13.93 -43.34 6.15
C ALA A 290 12.87 -44.07 5.32
N GLU A 291 12.06 -43.37 4.52
CA GLU A 291 11.11 -44.00 3.58
C GLU A 291 11.81 -44.62 2.37
N SER A 292 12.90 -44.02 1.87
CA SER A 292 13.68 -44.61 0.77
C SER A 292 14.41 -45.89 1.18
N ALA A 293 14.68 -46.13 2.46
CA ALA A 293 15.33 -47.35 2.96
C ALA A 293 14.33 -48.50 3.23
N ALA A 294 13.02 -48.22 3.32
CA ALA A 294 12.00 -49.23 3.58
C ALA A 294 11.29 -49.76 2.31
N ALA A 295 11.53 -49.15 1.16
CA ALA A 295 10.83 -49.47 -0.11
C ALA A 295 11.63 -50.31 -1.10
N SER A 296 12.71 -51.00 -0.66
CA SER A 296 13.55 -51.81 -1.55
C SER A 296 13.20 -53.30 -1.48
N ASP A 297 11.94 -53.69 -1.36
CA ASP A 297 11.55 -55.09 -1.65
C ASP A 297 10.07 -55.14 -2.06
N SER A 298 9.76 -54.93 -3.33
CA SER A 298 8.77 -55.69 -4.12
C SER A 298 8.38 -54.97 -5.42
N SER A 299 8.67 -55.68 -6.52
CA SER A 299 8.04 -55.70 -7.85
C SER A 299 8.19 -54.52 -8.81
N SER A 300 8.98 -54.89 -9.80
CA SER A 300 9.00 -54.39 -11.19
C SER A 300 7.63 -54.08 -11.79
N ALA A 301 7.45 -52.90 -12.34
CA ALA A 301 6.94 -52.65 -13.71
C ALA A 301 6.71 -51.14 -13.97
N ALA A 302 7.26 -50.74 -15.14
CA ALA A 302 6.93 -49.55 -15.93
C ALA A 302 7.37 -48.17 -15.39
N ALA A 303 8.59 -47.82 -15.80
CA ALA A 303 9.00 -46.45 -15.95
C ALA A 303 8.23 -45.80 -17.12
N ASP A 304 7.56 -44.68 -16.87
CA ASP A 304 7.31 -43.73 -17.92
C ASP A 304 7.90 -42.39 -17.46
N SER A 305 8.97 -42.07 -18.18
CA SER A 305 9.71 -40.82 -18.05
C SER A 305 8.89 -39.68 -18.61
N VAL A 306 8.50 -38.72 -17.81
CA VAL A 306 8.01 -37.41 -18.25
C VAL A 306 9.24 -36.55 -18.58
N PRO A 307 9.35 -36.00 -19.81
CA PRO A 307 10.50 -35.18 -20.22
C PRO A 307 10.43 -33.78 -19.60
N ALA A 308 11.58 -33.27 -19.25
CA ALA A 308 11.83 -31.89 -18.82
C ALA A 308 11.76 -30.88 -20.01
N GLU A 309 10.73 -30.93 -20.83
CA GLU A 309 10.52 -30.03 -22.00
C GLU A 309 9.25 -29.16 -21.88
N GLN A 310 8.56 -29.14 -20.74
CA GLN A 310 7.33 -28.37 -20.60
C GLN A 310 7.53 -26.94 -20.07
N THR A 311 8.64 -26.64 -19.37
CA THR A 311 8.92 -25.28 -18.86
C THR A 311 9.31 -24.30 -19.97
N ASP A 312 10.13 -24.71 -20.92
CA ASP A 312 10.54 -23.83 -22.04
C ASP A 312 9.42 -23.57 -23.05
N ALA A 313 8.37 -24.39 -23.06
CA ALA A 313 7.22 -24.20 -23.97
C ALA A 313 6.19 -23.22 -23.41
N GLU A 314 5.97 -23.20 -22.11
CA GLU A 314 5.05 -22.26 -21.45
C GLU A 314 5.61 -20.83 -21.43
N GLU A 315 6.91 -20.66 -21.17
CA GLU A 315 7.60 -19.34 -21.25
C GLU A 315 7.58 -18.81 -22.70
N THR A 316 7.78 -19.68 -23.70
CA THR A 316 7.77 -19.29 -25.11
C THR A 316 6.34 -18.96 -25.59
N GLU A 317 5.33 -19.62 -25.05
CA GLU A 317 3.92 -19.37 -25.38
C GLU A 317 3.40 -18.08 -24.72
N ALA A 318 3.80 -17.79 -23.49
CA ALA A 318 3.50 -16.52 -22.79
C ALA A 318 4.15 -15.32 -23.49
N ALA A 319 5.42 -15.44 -23.90
CA ALA A 319 6.12 -14.41 -24.68
C ALA A 319 5.46 -14.20 -26.06
N ALA A 320 5.06 -15.28 -26.74
CA ALA A 320 4.37 -15.19 -28.03
C ALA A 320 2.97 -14.57 -27.92
N ILE A 321 2.26 -14.80 -26.82
CA ILE A 321 0.96 -14.17 -26.55
C ILE A 321 1.14 -12.68 -26.24
N ALA A 322 2.17 -12.31 -25.46
CA ALA A 322 2.52 -10.92 -25.19
C ALA A 322 2.86 -10.17 -26.48
N ASP A 323 3.71 -10.74 -27.34
CA ASP A 323 4.06 -10.16 -28.64
C ASP A 323 2.85 -10.04 -29.58
N MET A 324 1.95 -11.02 -29.57
CA MET A 324 0.73 -10.99 -30.41
C MET A 324 -0.26 -9.92 -29.93
N LEU A 325 -0.37 -9.69 -28.62
CA LEU A 325 -1.24 -8.67 -28.05
C LEU A 325 -0.67 -7.26 -28.27
N ILE A 326 0.65 -7.10 -28.12
CA ILE A 326 1.37 -5.86 -28.42
C ILE A 326 1.28 -5.52 -29.91
N GLN A 327 1.48 -6.53 -30.79
CA GLN A 327 1.35 -6.34 -32.24
C GLN A 327 -0.08 -5.93 -32.62
N LYS A 328 -1.10 -6.51 -31.97
CA LYS A 328 -2.49 -6.17 -32.20
C LYS A 328 -2.83 -4.74 -31.75
N HIS A 329 -2.22 -4.26 -30.68
CA HIS A 329 -2.30 -2.86 -30.25
C HIS A 329 -1.58 -1.92 -31.23
N HIS A 330 -0.37 -2.30 -31.66
CA HIS A 330 0.41 -1.52 -32.62
C HIS A 330 -0.27 -1.44 -34.00
N ASP A 331 -0.86 -2.55 -34.47
CA ASP A 331 -1.61 -2.58 -35.72
C ASP A 331 -2.87 -1.68 -35.66
N ALA A 332 -3.53 -1.60 -34.50
CA ALA A 332 -4.64 -0.67 -34.27
C ALA A 332 -4.21 0.80 -34.27
N GLU A 333 -3.02 1.10 -33.73
CA GLU A 333 -2.43 2.46 -33.79
C GLU A 333 -1.97 2.83 -35.19
N VAL A 334 -1.40 1.88 -35.95
CA VAL A 334 -0.99 2.10 -37.34
C VAL A 334 -2.20 2.30 -38.23
N GLU A 335 -3.28 1.56 -38.02
CA GLU A 335 -4.56 1.81 -38.71
C GLU A 335 -5.17 3.17 -38.37
N ALA A 336 -5.09 3.59 -37.09
CA ALA A 336 -5.53 4.92 -36.66
C ALA A 336 -4.71 6.03 -37.32
N LYS A 337 -3.37 5.92 -37.36
CA LYS A 337 -2.47 6.89 -38.02
C LYS A 337 -2.64 6.89 -39.54
N GLN A 338 -2.86 5.73 -40.17
CA GLN A 338 -3.14 5.67 -41.62
C GLN A 338 -4.50 6.26 -42.01
N ASN A 339 -5.48 6.17 -41.11
CA ASN A 339 -6.78 6.82 -41.28
C ASN A 339 -6.71 8.32 -41.11
N GLU A 340 -5.82 8.84 -40.23
CA GLU A 340 -5.53 10.27 -40.09
C GLU A 340 -4.82 10.84 -41.34
N GLU A 341 -3.82 10.14 -41.89
CA GLU A 341 -3.13 10.57 -43.14
C GLU A 341 -4.04 10.53 -44.39
N GLN A 342 -5.06 9.64 -44.40
CA GLN A 342 -6.05 9.60 -45.48
C GLN A 342 -7.17 10.66 -45.35
N ALA A 343 -7.41 11.17 -44.13
CA ALA A 343 -8.39 12.22 -43.88
C ALA A 343 -7.90 13.63 -44.35
N GLU A 344 -6.59 13.85 -44.46
CA GLU A 344 -6.03 15.12 -44.94
C GLU A 344 -6.14 15.32 -46.46
N SER A 345 -6.59 14.33 -47.25
CA SER A 345 -6.57 14.40 -48.72
C SER A 345 -7.93 14.46 -49.43
N GLY A 346 -9.04 14.71 -48.77
CA GLY A 346 -10.32 14.83 -49.46
C GLY A 346 -11.48 15.30 -48.60
N GLU A 347 -12.24 16.26 -49.11
CA GLU A 347 -13.48 16.79 -48.57
C GLU A 347 -14.46 15.67 -48.15
N ALA A 348 -14.43 15.25 -46.88
CA ALA A 348 -15.43 14.44 -46.26
C ALA A 348 -15.94 15.13 -44.98
N LYS A 349 -17.26 15.08 -44.76
CA LYS A 349 -17.92 15.54 -43.55
C LYS A 349 -17.18 14.99 -42.32
N PRO A 350 -17.01 15.79 -41.25
CA PRO A 350 -16.36 15.30 -40.03
C PRO A 350 -17.17 14.12 -39.48
N GLU A 351 -16.65 12.91 -39.57
CA GLU A 351 -17.10 11.80 -38.76
C GLU A 351 -16.81 12.13 -37.28
N PRO A 352 -17.70 11.74 -36.36
CA PRO A 352 -17.47 12.00 -34.95
C PRO A 352 -16.19 11.29 -34.52
N VAL A 353 -15.21 12.05 -34.07
CA VAL A 353 -13.95 11.59 -33.46
C VAL A 353 -14.29 10.45 -32.50
N ALA A 354 -13.82 9.25 -32.78
CA ALA A 354 -13.94 8.13 -31.85
C ALA A 354 -13.22 8.55 -30.55
N VAL A 355 -13.97 8.77 -29.49
CA VAL A 355 -13.40 9.15 -28.20
C VAL A 355 -12.58 7.96 -27.72
N ARG A 356 -11.25 8.09 -27.72
CA ARG A 356 -10.35 7.07 -27.17
C ARG A 356 -10.69 6.89 -25.70
N LEU A 357 -10.97 5.65 -25.27
CA LEU A 357 -11.31 5.34 -23.88
C LEU A 357 -10.10 5.54 -22.99
N LEU A 358 -10.33 6.05 -21.78
CA LEU A 358 -9.29 6.14 -20.77
C LEU A 358 -8.97 4.73 -20.21
N PRO A 359 -7.71 4.34 -20.15
CA PRO A 359 -7.31 3.10 -19.48
C PRO A 359 -7.70 3.11 -18.00
N ASN A 360 -8.03 1.93 -17.46
CA ASN A 360 -8.42 1.80 -16.06
C ASN A 360 -7.19 1.87 -15.13
N ALA A 361 -6.58 3.04 -15.06
CA ALA A 361 -5.37 3.31 -14.29
C ALA A 361 -5.55 4.53 -13.38
N THR A 362 -5.00 4.43 -12.18
CA THR A 362 -4.96 5.56 -11.25
C THR A 362 -3.65 6.34 -11.39
N PRO A 363 -3.62 7.66 -11.11
CA PRO A 363 -2.36 8.42 -11.08
C PRO A 363 -1.31 7.81 -10.14
N GLY A 364 -1.74 7.30 -8.96
CA GLY A 364 -0.85 6.62 -8.02
C GLY A 364 -0.27 5.31 -8.55
N GLY A 365 -1.06 4.51 -9.28
CA GLY A 365 -0.57 3.30 -9.96
C GLY A 365 0.45 3.62 -11.04
N MET A 366 0.19 4.66 -11.86
CA MET A 366 1.15 5.13 -12.88
C MET A 366 2.45 5.66 -12.25
N ALA A 367 2.36 6.40 -11.14
CA ALA A 367 3.55 6.87 -10.42
C ALA A 367 4.39 5.68 -9.92
N GLY A 368 3.74 4.66 -9.32
CA GLY A 368 4.43 3.45 -8.88
C GLY A 368 5.07 2.67 -10.03
N LEU A 369 4.43 2.62 -11.19
CA LEU A 369 5.03 2.00 -12.39
C LEU A 369 6.30 2.76 -12.82
N LEU A 370 6.27 4.10 -12.82
CA LEU A 370 7.44 4.91 -13.15
C LEU A 370 8.56 4.77 -12.11
N ASP A 371 8.24 4.60 -10.82
CA ASP A 371 9.23 4.36 -9.78
C ASP A 371 10.05 3.10 -10.12
N VAL A 372 9.39 2.01 -10.49
CA VAL A 372 10.05 0.74 -10.84
C VAL A 372 10.86 0.88 -12.14
N ILE A 373 10.28 1.48 -13.20
CA ILE A 373 10.98 1.63 -14.48
C ILE A 373 12.18 2.57 -14.34
N SER A 374 12.12 3.58 -13.46
CA SER A 374 13.22 4.54 -13.24
C SER A 374 14.48 3.90 -12.69
N GLU A 375 14.37 2.74 -12.01
CA GLU A 375 15.51 1.97 -11.51
C GLU A 375 16.24 1.20 -12.63
N ALA A 376 15.61 1.04 -13.81
CA ALA A 376 16.16 0.39 -14.99
C ALA A 376 16.45 1.42 -16.12
N PRO A 377 17.66 2.01 -16.18
CA PRO A 377 17.97 3.10 -17.14
C PRO A 377 17.84 2.71 -18.61
N ASP A 378 18.00 1.44 -18.93
CA ASP A 378 17.87 0.91 -20.30
C ASP A 378 16.44 0.43 -20.61
N GLY A 379 15.50 0.59 -19.66
CA GLY A 379 14.14 0.05 -19.72
C GLY A 379 14.03 -1.38 -19.18
N ILE A 380 12.81 -1.90 -19.13
CA ILE A 380 12.49 -3.23 -18.59
C ILE A 380 11.51 -3.95 -19.49
N ASP A 381 11.64 -5.25 -19.64
CA ASP A 381 10.67 -6.06 -20.37
C ASP A 381 9.40 -6.29 -19.53
N LEU A 382 8.24 -6.21 -20.16
CA LEU A 382 6.94 -6.32 -19.48
C LEU A 382 6.79 -7.66 -18.74
N ALA A 383 7.35 -8.74 -19.31
CA ALA A 383 7.33 -10.06 -18.68
C ALA A 383 8.19 -10.10 -17.41
N ASP A 384 9.38 -9.49 -17.45
CA ASP A 384 10.28 -9.40 -16.30
C ASP A 384 9.65 -8.50 -15.21
N LEU A 385 9.07 -7.37 -15.62
CA LEU A 385 8.33 -6.48 -14.71
C LEU A 385 7.16 -7.19 -14.04
N ALA A 386 6.39 -7.98 -14.78
CA ALA A 386 5.28 -8.76 -14.23
C ALA A 386 5.76 -9.82 -13.23
N ALA A 387 6.87 -10.50 -13.53
CA ALA A 387 7.49 -11.49 -12.65
C ALA A 387 8.02 -10.83 -11.36
N ASP A 388 8.74 -9.71 -11.48
CA ASP A 388 9.31 -8.96 -10.35
C ASP A 388 8.20 -8.44 -9.39
N LEU A 389 7.08 -8.02 -9.94
CA LEU A 389 5.94 -7.51 -9.18
C LEU A 389 4.96 -8.61 -8.74
N SER A 390 5.16 -9.87 -9.16
CA SER A 390 4.20 -10.97 -8.96
C SER A 390 2.80 -10.65 -9.50
N PHE A 391 2.73 -9.98 -10.64
CA PHE A 391 1.51 -9.65 -11.38
C PHE A 391 1.25 -10.64 -12.49
N GLU A 392 -0.04 -10.80 -12.86
CA GLU A 392 -0.35 -11.25 -14.21
C GLU A 392 -0.09 -10.10 -15.20
N ILE A 393 0.42 -10.41 -16.39
CA ILE A 393 0.75 -9.39 -17.41
C ILE A 393 -0.48 -8.52 -17.72
N ASP A 394 -1.68 -9.12 -17.71
CA ASP A 394 -2.96 -8.44 -17.94
C ASP A 394 -3.26 -7.32 -16.92
N ASP A 395 -2.72 -7.40 -15.71
CA ASP A 395 -2.89 -6.38 -14.68
C ASP A 395 -2.03 -5.13 -14.93
N LEU A 396 -0.93 -5.27 -15.67
CA LEU A 396 -0.04 -4.16 -16.02
C LEU A 396 -0.50 -3.36 -17.24
N PHE A 397 -1.22 -3.99 -18.17
CA PHE A 397 -1.66 -3.31 -19.40
C PHE A 397 -2.40 -1.99 -19.17
N PRO A 398 -3.36 -1.87 -18.24
CA PRO A 398 -4.03 -0.59 -18.01
C PRO A 398 -3.09 0.53 -17.58
N LEU A 399 -2.03 0.20 -16.82
CA LEU A 399 -1.03 1.15 -16.35
C LEU A 399 -0.07 1.56 -17.47
N VAL A 400 0.37 0.59 -18.27
CA VAL A 400 1.23 0.81 -19.46
C VAL A 400 0.48 1.63 -20.51
N ASP A 401 -0.80 1.29 -20.79
CA ASP A 401 -1.65 2.01 -21.72
C ASP A 401 -1.87 3.47 -21.29
N ALA A 402 -2.11 3.69 -19.99
CA ALA A 402 -2.29 5.03 -19.44
C ALA A 402 -0.99 5.84 -19.48
N GLY A 403 0.13 5.23 -19.12
CA GLY A 403 1.45 5.86 -19.17
C GLY A 403 1.85 6.20 -20.61
N THR A 404 1.58 5.32 -21.57
CA THR A 404 1.79 5.56 -23.00
C THR A 404 0.83 6.64 -23.52
N MET A 405 -0.44 6.60 -23.12
CA MET A 405 -1.42 7.63 -23.50
C MET A 405 -0.99 9.03 -23.04
N LEU A 406 -0.43 9.14 -21.84
CA LEU A 406 0.01 10.41 -21.25
C LEU A 406 1.45 10.81 -21.63
N ASP A 407 2.10 10.08 -22.54
CA ASP A 407 3.50 10.29 -22.90
C ASP A 407 4.48 10.19 -21.72
N LEU A 408 4.14 9.38 -20.70
CA LEU A 408 5.00 9.15 -19.54
C LEU A 408 6.01 8.03 -19.80
N LEU A 409 5.66 7.07 -20.63
CA LEU A 409 6.49 5.93 -21.01
C LEU A 409 6.26 5.56 -22.49
N THR A 410 7.20 4.79 -23.06
CA THR A 410 7.03 4.14 -24.35
C THR A 410 7.08 2.64 -24.16
N ALA A 411 6.26 1.91 -24.90
CA ALA A 411 6.23 0.45 -24.91
C ALA A 411 6.43 -0.03 -26.35
N GLU A 412 7.59 -0.62 -26.64
CA GLU A 412 7.93 -1.15 -27.98
C GLU A 412 8.35 -2.62 -27.85
N ASN A 413 7.63 -3.52 -28.50
CA ASN A 413 7.91 -4.96 -28.50
C ASN A 413 8.01 -5.58 -27.08
N GLY A 414 7.15 -5.12 -26.16
CA GLY A 414 7.19 -5.58 -24.77
C GLY A 414 8.23 -4.92 -23.89
N HIS A 415 9.09 -4.09 -24.46
CA HIS A 415 10.10 -3.33 -23.73
C HIS A 415 9.57 -1.94 -23.37
N ILE A 416 9.62 -1.57 -22.09
CA ILE A 416 9.08 -0.33 -21.55
C ILE A 416 10.22 0.59 -21.14
N THR A 417 10.17 1.85 -21.58
CA THR A 417 11.13 2.87 -21.18
C THR A 417 10.42 4.15 -20.76
N ILE A 418 11.02 4.87 -19.81
CA ILE A 418 10.49 6.15 -19.34
C ILE A 418 10.83 7.27 -20.32
N THR A 419 9.85 8.12 -20.62
CA THR A 419 10.05 9.29 -21.47
C THR A 419 10.64 10.48 -20.69
N PRO A 420 11.09 11.56 -21.38
CA PRO A 420 11.46 12.80 -20.69
C PRO A 420 10.32 13.39 -19.87
N ALA A 421 9.06 13.30 -20.33
CA ALA A 421 7.89 13.77 -19.58
C ALA A 421 7.62 12.87 -18.36
N GLY A 422 7.80 11.56 -18.49
CA GLY A 422 7.75 10.64 -17.37
C GLY A 422 8.83 10.91 -16.33
N GLN A 423 10.05 11.20 -16.75
CA GLN A 423 11.14 11.61 -15.85
C GLN A 423 10.86 12.95 -15.17
N GLU A 424 10.29 13.93 -15.89
CA GLU A 424 9.87 15.21 -15.32
C GLU A 424 8.84 14.99 -14.22
N TRP A 425 7.82 14.16 -14.46
CA TRP A 425 6.77 13.86 -13.50
C TRP A 425 7.29 13.06 -12.29
N HIS A 426 8.10 12.01 -12.51
CA HIS A 426 8.71 11.19 -11.47
C HIS A 426 9.61 11.98 -10.50
N ASN A 427 10.43 12.90 -11.03
CA ASN A 427 11.38 13.68 -10.23
C ASN A 427 10.79 14.98 -9.65
N ALA A 428 9.54 15.30 -9.96
CA ALA A 428 8.87 16.51 -9.51
C ALA A 428 8.50 16.46 -8.03
N ASP A 429 8.51 17.62 -7.36
CA ASP A 429 7.83 17.74 -6.08
C ASP A 429 6.29 17.62 -6.27
N ILE A 430 5.55 17.47 -5.20
CA ILE A 430 4.10 17.19 -5.22
C ILE A 430 3.34 18.23 -6.06
N LEU A 431 3.64 19.51 -5.89
CA LEU A 431 2.94 20.57 -6.61
C LEU A 431 3.28 20.57 -8.11
N HIS A 432 4.55 20.38 -8.43
CA HIS A 432 5.01 20.33 -9.82
C HIS A 432 4.53 19.06 -10.53
N SER A 433 4.48 17.92 -9.85
CA SER A 433 3.97 16.67 -10.41
C SER A 433 2.51 16.78 -10.85
N LYS A 434 1.66 17.47 -10.07
CA LYS A 434 0.27 17.74 -10.44
C LYS A 434 0.15 18.63 -11.67
N GLN A 435 1.00 19.67 -11.76
CA GLN A 435 1.03 20.57 -12.93
C GLN A 435 1.47 19.83 -14.21
N VAL A 436 2.48 18.96 -14.10
CA VAL A 436 2.93 18.12 -15.23
C VAL A 436 1.82 17.18 -15.65
N PHE A 437 1.20 16.48 -14.70
CA PHE A 437 0.09 15.57 -14.98
C PHE A 437 -1.10 16.29 -15.61
N ALA A 438 -1.51 17.46 -15.07
CA ALA A 438 -2.59 18.28 -15.62
C ALA A 438 -2.34 18.65 -17.08
N ARG A 439 -1.12 19.09 -17.40
CA ARG A 439 -0.70 19.41 -18.77
C ARG A 439 -0.85 18.20 -19.69
N LEU A 440 -0.29 17.06 -19.29
CA LEU A 440 -0.33 15.83 -20.08
C LEU A 440 -1.75 15.27 -20.22
N ALA A 441 -2.56 15.33 -19.15
CA ALA A 441 -3.95 14.88 -19.20
C ALA A 441 -4.81 15.75 -20.14
N ILE A 442 -4.61 17.07 -20.16
CA ILE A 442 -5.28 17.95 -21.14
C ILE A 442 -4.81 17.66 -22.55
N GLU A 443 -3.52 17.41 -22.77
CA GLU A 443 -2.92 17.22 -24.08
C GLU A 443 -3.28 15.86 -24.69
N HIS A 444 -3.29 14.79 -23.87
CA HIS A 444 -3.33 13.41 -24.34
C HIS A 444 -4.60 12.63 -23.95
N ALA A 445 -5.39 13.09 -22.96
CA ALA A 445 -6.61 12.40 -22.50
C ALA A 445 -7.88 13.12 -23.00
N PRO A 446 -8.51 12.62 -24.11
CA PRO A 446 -9.60 13.35 -24.78
C PRO A 446 -10.81 13.61 -23.89
N LEU A 447 -11.17 12.70 -22.98
CA LEU A 447 -12.31 12.88 -22.09
C LEU A 447 -12.04 13.93 -21.02
N VAL A 448 -10.84 13.93 -20.42
CA VAL A 448 -10.42 14.96 -19.45
C VAL A 448 -10.38 16.33 -20.10
N HIS A 449 -9.80 16.43 -21.30
CA HIS A 449 -9.80 17.66 -22.10
C HIS A 449 -11.22 18.16 -22.40
N ALA A 450 -12.13 17.26 -22.80
CA ALA A 450 -13.51 17.63 -23.13
C ALA A 450 -14.26 18.18 -21.92
N ILE A 451 -14.06 17.58 -20.73
CA ILE A 451 -14.67 18.05 -19.47
C ILE A 451 -14.10 19.45 -19.11
N ASP A 452 -12.77 19.63 -19.10
CA ASP A 452 -12.15 20.94 -18.80
C ASP A 452 -12.61 22.01 -19.80
N GLN A 453 -12.68 21.70 -21.09
CA GLN A 453 -13.15 22.60 -22.11
C GLN A 453 -14.65 22.98 -21.91
N ALA A 454 -15.50 22.00 -21.55
CA ALA A 454 -16.92 22.25 -21.28
C ALA A 454 -17.09 23.16 -20.06
N LEU A 455 -16.34 22.90 -18.99
CA LEU A 455 -16.33 23.74 -17.78
C LEU A 455 -15.81 25.16 -18.06
N SER A 456 -14.75 25.30 -18.87
CA SER A 456 -14.17 26.60 -19.22
C SER A 456 -15.09 27.48 -20.07
N ARG A 457 -15.97 26.85 -20.88
CA ARG A 457 -16.97 27.57 -21.71
C ARG A 457 -18.19 27.99 -20.93
N ASN A 458 -18.45 27.34 -19.78
CA ASN A 458 -19.59 27.67 -18.94
C ASN A 458 -19.29 28.90 -18.07
N ARG A 459 -20.17 29.90 -18.06
CA ARG A 459 -19.93 31.20 -17.39
C ARG A 459 -19.72 31.07 -15.88
N ASN A 460 -20.30 30.05 -15.26
CA ASN A 460 -20.18 29.79 -13.82
C ASN A 460 -19.10 28.74 -13.48
N GLY A 461 -18.41 28.19 -14.49
CA GLY A 461 -17.41 27.12 -14.28
C GLY A 461 -17.99 25.81 -13.75
N LYS A 462 -19.30 25.59 -13.87
CA LYS A 462 -20.01 24.43 -13.32
C LYS A 462 -20.76 23.67 -14.42
N LEU A 463 -20.83 22.36 -14.26
CA LEU A 463 -21.53 21.45 -15.18
C LEU A 463 -22.11 20.28 -14.38
N ARG A 464 -23.26 19.73 -14.83
CA ARG A 464 -23.80 18.52 -14.22
C ARG A 464 -23.06 17.29 -14.74
N GLY A 465 -22.69 16.40 -13.81
CA GLY A 465 -22.01 15.13 -14.14
C GLY A 465 -22.86 14.24 -15.04
N GLU A 466 -24.18 14.21 -14.82
CA GLU A 466 -25.14 13.44 -15.62
C GLU A 466 -25.08 13.80 -17.12
N LEU A 467 -24.74 15.04 -17.49
CA LEU A 467 -24.57 15.44 -18.89
C LEU A 467 -23.41 14.70 -19.57
N ILE A 468 -22.32 14.51 -18.85
CA ILE A 468 -21.16 13.76 -19.35
C ILE A 468 -21.49 12.27 -19.41
N LEU A 469 -22.16 11.75 -18.38
CA LEU A 469 -22.62 10.36 -18.34
C LEU A 469 -23.57 10.03 -19.48
N ASP A 470 -24.54 10.91 -19.77
CA ASP A 470 -25.48 10.72 -20.88
C ASP A 470 -24.77 10.73 -22.24
N LEU A 471 -23.78 11.60 -22.39
CA LEU A 471 -22.93 11.61 -23.60
C LEU A 471 -22.18 10.29 -23.76
N LEU A 472 -21.59 9.76 -22.68
CA LEU A 472 -20.88 8.48 -22.69
C LEU A 472 -21.83 7.31 -22.93
N ARG A 473 -23.02 7.27 -22.30
CA ARG A 473 -24.08 6.27 -22.51
C ARG A 473 -24.62 6.23 -23.93
N SER A 474 -24.56 7.35 -24.64
CA SER A 474 -24.96 7.38 -26.06
C SER A 474 -24.13 6.48 -26.97
N LYS A 475 -22.92 6.11 -26.53
CA LYS A 475 -21.95 5.31 -27.30
C LYS A 475 -21.51 4.02 -26.61
N HIS A 476 -21.70 3.91 -25.30
CA HIS A 476 -21.18 2.82 -24.47
C HIS A 476 -22.27 2.25 -23.55
N THR A 477 -22.00 1.09 -22.94
CA THR A 477 -22.86 0.54 -21.88
C THR A 477 -22.83 1.42 -20.64
N ASP A 478 -23.87 1.40 -19.80
CA ASP A 478 -23.94 2.19 -18.56
C ASP A 478 -22.75 1.91 -17.63
N ALA A 479 -22.33 0.66 -17.51
CA ALA A 479 -21.18 0.28 -16.69
C ALA A 479 -19.88 0.91 -17.20
N LEU A 480 -19.62 0.84 -18.52
CA LEU A 480 -18.43 1.43 -19.13
C LEU A 480 -18.47 2.97 -19.08
N ALA A 481 -19.64 3.56 -19.29
CA ALA A 481 -19.83 5.02 -19.20
C ALA A 481 -19.49 5.53 -17.78
N ARG A 482 -19.95 4.86 -16.73
CA ARG A 482 -19.61 5.18 -15.34
C ARG A 482 -18.13 5.01 -15.08
N GLN A 483 -17.54 3.89 -15.48
CA GLN A 483 -16.11 3.65 -15.31
C GLN A 483 -15.27 4.75 -15.98
N GLN A 484 -15.59 5.14 -17.20
CA GLN A 484 -14.88 6.20 -17.92
C GLN A 484 -15.04 7.57 -17.25
N PHE A 485 -16.23 7.85 -16.74
CA PHE A 485 -16.49 9.05 -15.96
C PHE A 485 -15.65 9.08 -14.69
N ASP A 486 -15.65 7.99 -13.90
CA ASP A 486 -14.89 7.88 -12.64
C ASP A 486 -13.38 8.03 -12.86
N ILE A 487 -12.83 7.43 -13.94
CA ILE A 487 -11.42 7.60 -14.31
C ILE A 487 -11.13 9.07 -14.65
N ALA A 488 -11.98 9.71 -15.46
CA ALA A 488 -11.79 11.10 -15.84
C ALA A 488 -11.84 12.04 -14.63
N ILE A 489 -12.75 11.79 -13.67
CA ILE A 489 -12.81 12.53 -12.40
C ILE A 489 -11.54 12.33 -11.58
N SER A 490 -11.06 11.09 -11.46
CA SER A 490 -9.82 10.79 -10.74
C SER A 490 -8.61 11.53 -11.33
N TRP A 491 -8.48 11.54 -12.65
CA TRP A 491 -7.40 12.24 -13.34
C TRP A 491 -7.53 13.76 -13.27
N GLY A 492 -8.76 14.28 -13.41
CA GLY A 492 -9.04 15.70 -13.31
C GLY A 492 -8.76 16.28 -11.92
N ARG A 493 -9.13 15.55 -10.87
CA ARG A 493 -8.84 15.89 -9.48
C ARG A 493 -7.35 15.89 -9.18
N TYR A 494 -6.66 14.80 -9.56
CA TYR A 494 -5.21 14.71 -9.33
C TYR A 494 -4.46 15.88 -9.96
N GLY A 495 -4.83 16.26 -11.20
CA GLY A 495 -4.26 17.41 -11.89
C GLY A 495 -4.83 18.77 -11.48
N GLU A 496 -5.69 18.84 -10.45
CA GLU A 496 -6.36 20.09 -10.01
C GLU A 496 -7.09 20.85 -11.13
N LEU A 497 -7.61 20.14 -12.14
CA LEU A 497 -8.31 20.72 -13.27
C LEU A 497 -9.76 21.04 -12.93
N PHE A 498 -10.42 20.08 -12.29
CA PHE A 498 -11.83 20.19 -11.88
C PHE A 498 -12.13 19.21 -10.74
N ASP A 499 -13.16 19.54 -9.96
CA ASP A 499 -13.71 18.70 -8.91
C ASP A 499 -15.13 18.27 -9.25
N TYR A 500 -15.61 17.19 -8.63
CA TYR A 500 -16.96 16.65 -8.79
C TYR A 500 -17.60 16.39 -7.45
N ASP A 501 -18.74 17.03 -7.21
CA ASP A 501 -19.61 16.76 -6.07
C ASP A 501 -20.69 15.76 -6.49
N ALA A 502 -20.62 14.54 -5.93
CA ALA A 502 -21.55 13.47 -6.29
C ALA A 502 -22.92 13.60 -5.61
N ASP A 503 -23.05 14.41 -4.55
CA ASP A 503 -24.34 14.64 -3.87
C ASP A 503 -25.16 15.69 -4.62
N ASP A 504 -24.51 16.72 -5.16
CA ASP A 504 -25.15 17.75 -5.97
C ASP A 504 -25.07 17.45 -7.48
N ASP A 505 -24.41 16.36 -7.89
CA ASP A 505 -24.12 16.02 -9.30
C ASP A 505 -23.47 17.17 -10.04
N GLU A 506 -22.51 17.85 -9.44
CA GLU A 506 -21.93 19.07 -9.95
C GLU A 506 -20.42 18.95 -10.16
N LEU A 507 -19.96 19.10 -11.41
CA LEU A 507 -18.57 19.34 -11.77
C LEU A 507 -18.26 20.83 -11.63
N THR A 508 -17.15 21.16 -10.96
CA THR A 508 -16.71 22.54 -10.75
C THR A 508 -15.25 22.65 -11.20
N ARG A 509 -14.95 23.68 -12.00
CA ARG A 509 -13.57 23.95 -12.41
C ARG A 509 -12.78 24.49 -11.22
N THR A 510 -11.61 23.93 -10.97
CA THR A 510 -10.67 24.46 -9.98
C THR A 510 -10.09 25.78 -10.51
N VAL A 511 -10.43 26.90 -9.85
CA VAL A 511 -9.98 28.22 -10.27
C VAL A 511 -8.65 28.49 -9.61
N GLU A 512 -7.56 28.26 -10.35
CA GLU A 512 -6.31 29.03 -10.32
C GLU A 512 -5.25 28.37 -11.22
N THR A 513 -5.31 28.65 -12.50
CA THR A 513 -4.09 28.73 -13.30
C THR A 513 -4.05 30.13 -13.91
N ALA A 514 -3.24 31.00 -13.30
CA ALA A 514 -2.84 32.22 -13.97
C ALA A 514 -2.23 31.83 -15.34
N PRO A 515 -2.58 32.51 -16.44
CA PRO A 515 -2.08 32.13 -17.76
C PRO A 515 -0.55 32.25 -17.76
N LEU A 516 0.12 31.12 -18.08
CA LEU A 516 1.53 31.08 -18.46
C LEU A 516 1.74 31.87 -19.78
N ASN A 517 1.59 33.21 -19.76
CA ASN A 517 1.95 34.09 -20.84
C ASN A 517 2.46 35.39 -20.27
N SER A 518 3.72 35.42 -19.86
CA SER A 518 4.59 36.62 -19.97
C SER A 518 6.03 36.32 -19.55
N VAL A 519 6.74 35.49 -20.31
CA VAL A 519 8.21 35.63 -20.38
C VAL A 519 8.58 35.71 -21.85
N THR A 520 8.35 36.87 -22.42
CA THR A 520 9.05 37.37 -23.58
C THR A 520 9.30 38.85 -23.34
N ARG A 521 10.46 39.13 -22.74
CA ARG A 521 11.34 40.24 -23.10
C ARG A 521 12.69 40.10 -22.39
#